data_51de2a5438ef3030a615abc451fc7129
#
_entry.id   51de2a5438ef3030a615abc451fc7129
#
_cell.length_a   1.000
_cell.length_b   1.000
_cell.length_c   1.000
_cell.angle_alpha   90.00
_cell.angle_beta   90.00
_cell.angle_gamma   90.00
#
_symmetry.space_group_name_H-M   'P 1'
#
loop_
_entity.id
_entity.type
_entity.pdbx_description
1 polymer ?
#
loop_
_entity_poly.entity_id
_entity_poly.type
_entity_poly.pdbx_seq_one_letter_code
_entity_poly.pdbx_strand_id
1 'polypeptide(L)'
;MKILLRYRQKLALYGNMTLYGAFLKMKGCVTMGKDLRGKELGVGISQRKDGMYTGRFTTKSGKRKQKYFHKLQECRAWMADAQFEDEHGDVFFSDSPTVDAWFDYWIEEVKGNSIKLKSKICYQTRWRIAISPVIGNMELKDVKPIHCQNVLNRLNQGHKISYIRYVRTLLSSIMGCAVENGFIQKNPVVKSVKPTGGEKVKEREPLTLEEQRIFLEFAKKSSNYNFYALALQTGMRCGELAALTWDNVDFNRRMLKITKSLSKIDGIGIVIGEPKTESAKREIPLTEDAIRILKMQKERIIENRLWQF
;
A
#
# COMPACT_ATOMS: atom_id res chain seq x y z
N MET A 1 4.50 -7.27 29.41
CA MET A 1 3.59 -6.19 29.85
C MET A 1 4.25 -4.80 29.89
N LYS A 2 5.53 -4.64 30.20
CA LYS A 2 6.23 -3.34 30.26
C LYS A 2 6.56 -2.71 28.89
N ILE A 3 6.60 -3.47 27.80
CA ILE A 3 6.92 -2.95 26.45
C ILE A 3 5.68 -2.31 25.79
N LEU A 4 4.47 -2.81 26.09
CA LEU A 4 3.21 -2.22 25.58
C LEU A 4 2.85 -0.89 26.25
N LEU A 5 3.29 -0.66 27.49
CA LEU A 5 3.07 0.62 28.22
C LEU A 5 3.99 1.75 27.69
N ARG A 6 5.19 1.44 27.23
CA ARG A 6 6.09 2.43 26.60
C ARG A 6 5.61 2.88 25.22
N TYR A 7 4.90 2.02 24.47
CA TYR A 7 4.32 2.40 23.19
C TYR A 7 3.05 3.26 23.34
N ARG A 8 2.24 3.02 24.38
CA ARG A 8 1.06 3.86 24.68
C ARG A 8 1.44 5.28 25.16
N GLN A 9 2.50 5.44 25.91
CA GLN A 9 2.97 6.77 26.33
C GLN A 9 3.59 7.59 25.19
N LYS A 10 4.18 6.96 24.17
CA LYS A 10 4.66 7.67 22.97
C LYS A 10 3.54 8.12 22.04
N LEU A 11 2.42 7.39 21.97
CA LEU A 11 1.25 7.79 21.19
C LEU A 11 0.42 8.91 21.84
N ALA A 12 0.46 9.05 23.16
CA ALA A 12 -0.22 10.14 23.88
C ALA A 12 0.48 11.50 23.78
N LEU A 13 1.78 11.52 23.43
CA LEU A 13 2.56 12.75 23.22
C LEU A 13 2.43 13.33 21.81
N TYR A 14 1.78 12.61 20.87
CA TYR A 14 1.49 13.07 19.50
C TYR A 14 0.01 13.40 19.29
N GLY A 15 -0.77 13.52 20.35
CA GLY A 15 -2.10 14.09 20.32
C GLY A 15 -2.06 15.60 20.01
N ASN A 16 -2.67 15.96 18.85
CA ASN A 16 -2.99 17.34 18.49
C ASN A 16 -1.84 18.29 18.10
N MET A 17 -0.92 17.85 17.26
CA MET A 17 -0.27 18.78 16.33
C MET A 17 -0.35 18.15 14.93
N THR A 18 -1.24 18.67 14.12
CA THR A 18 -1.37 18.31 12.72
C THR A 18 -0.01 18.44 12.05
N LEU A 19 0.52 17.33 11.54
CA LEU A 19 1.71 17.25 10.68
C LEU A 19 1.68 18.27 9.51
N TYR A 20 0.53 18.85 9.24
CA TYR A 20 0.29 19.91 8.26
C TYR A 20 0.93 21.26 8.66
N GLY A 21 0.99 21.61 9.93
CA GLY A 21 1.62 22.84 10.40
C GLY A 21 3.16 22.79 10.32
N ALA A 22 3.77 21.62 10.44
CA ALA A 22 5.22 21.43 10.32
C ALA A 22 5.70 21.40 8.86
N PHE A 23 4.89 20.90 7.94
CA PHE A 23 5.21 20.86 6.51
C PHE A 23 5.09 22.23 5.82
N LEU A 24 4.21 23.11 6.31
CA LEU A 24 4.08 24.50 5.83
C LEU A 24 5.22 25.39 6.29
N LYS A 25 5.93 25.05 7.35
CA LYS A 25 7.10 25.81 7.83
C LYS A 25 8.38 25.60 7.00
N MET A 26 8.42 24.58 6.13
CA MET A 26 9.59 24.26 5.29
C MET A 26 9.51 24.77 3.85
N LYS A 27 8.39 25.35 3.42
CA LYS A 27 8.27 25.97 2.09
C LYS A 27 7.88 27.44 2.19
N GLY A 28 8.90 28.31 2.20
CA GLY A 28 8.79 29.73 1.88
C GLY A 28 7.97 30.56 2.86
N CYS A 29 8.49 31.68 3.26
CA CYS A 29 7.87 32.72 4.06
C CYS A 29 6.41 32.96 3.61
N VAL A 30 5.43 32.51 4.41
CA VAL A 30 4.01 32.77 4.18
C VAL A 30 3.78 34.23 4.58
N THR A 31 3.86 35.14 3.60
CA THR A 31 3.59 36.55 3.84
C THR A 31 2.08 36.77 4.01
N MET A 32 1.69 37.29 5.18
CA MET A 32 0.34 37.78 5.42
C MET A 32 0.05 38.97 4.47
N GLY A 33 -1.01 38.88 3.69
CA GLY A 33 -1.41 39.99 2.86
C GLY A 33 -2.01 41.13 3.68
N LYS A 34 -1.80 42.40 3.24
CA LYS A 34 -2.25 43.60 3.94
C LYS A 34 -3.22 44.39 3.07
N ASP A 35 -4.06 45.20 3.72
CA ASP A 35 -4.87 46.22 3.05
C ASP A 35 -4.03 47.48 2.77
N LEU A 36 -4.64 48.46 2.12
CA LEU A 36 -4.00 49.75 1.79
C LEU A 36 -3.65 50.58 3.03
N ARG A 37 -4.18 50.26 4.21
CA ARG A 37 -3.90 50.90 5.51
C ARG A 37 -2.93 50.11 6.36
N GLY A 38 -2.37 48.99 5.83
CA GLY A 38 -1.39 48.13 6.52
C GLY A 38 -2.00 47.06 7.44
N LYS A 39 -3.35 46.95 7.51
CA LYS A 39 -4.03 45.94 8.33
C LYS A 39 -3.93 44.57 7.69
N GLU A 40 -3.66 43.55 8.47
CA GLU A 40 -3.56 42.15 8.00
C GLU A 40 -4.91 41.59 7.57
N LEU A 41 -4.94 40.99 6.38
CA LEU A 41 -6.16 40.44 5.77
C LEU A 41 -6.23 38.92 5.85
N GLY A 42 -5.10 38.25 6.06
CA GLY A 42 -4.94 36.81 6.07
C GLY A 42 -4.01 36.31 4.94
N VAL A 43 -3.73 35.00 4.99
CA VAL A 43 -2.85 34.35 4.00
C VAL A 43 -3.51 34.32 2.64
N GLY A 44 -2.79 34.79 1.60
CA GLY A 44 -3.28 34.75 0.22
C GLY A 44 -4.30 35.83 -0.13
N ILE A 45 -4.66 36.76 0.78
CA ILE A 45 -5.58 37.86 0.53
C ILE A 45 -4.82 39.19 0.57
N SER A 46 -4.97 40.02 -0.44
CA SER A 46 -4.38 41.36 -0.51
C SER A 46 -5.38 42.36 -1.10
N GLN A 47 -5.23 43.65 -0.72
CA GLN A 47 -5.99 44.72 -1.35
C GLN A 47 -5.15 45.42 -2.40
N ARG A 48 -5.73 45.66 -3.58
CA ARG A 48 -5.13 46.36 -4.69
C ARG A 48 -5.33 47.89 -4.57
N LYS A 49 -4.55 48.66 -5.34
CA LYS A 49 -4.65 50.13 -5.39
C LYS A 49 -6.02 50.64 -5.88
N ASP A 50 -6.75 49.83 -6.64
CA ASP A 50 -8.12 50.10 -7.10
C ASP A 50 -9.21 49.82 -6.06
N GLY A 51 -8.80 49.44 -4.84
CA GLY A 51 -9.71 49.13 -3.73
C GLY A 51 -10.25 47.68 -3.69
N MET A 52 -10.05 46.90 -4.78
CA MET A 52 -10.52 45.52 -4.84
C MET A 52 -9.65 44.58 -4.01
N TYR A 53 -10.26 43.53 -3.50
CA TYR A 53 -9.57 42.46 -2.79
C TYR A 53 -9.22 41.31 -3.74
N THR A 54 -8.05 40.77 -3.59
CA THR A 54 -7.55 39.63 -4.38
C THR A 54 -7.34 38.44 -3.47
N GLY A 55 -8.05 37.35 -3.73
CA GLY A 55 -7.77 36.06 -3.13
C GLY A 55 -6.92 35.21 -4.08
N ARG A 56 -5.85 34.60 -3.57
CA ARG A 56 -5.00 33.69 -4.34
C ARG A 56 -4.42 32.60 -3.48
N PHE A 57 -4.42 31.37 -3.99
CA PHE A 57 -3.76 30.23 -3.38
C PHE A 57 -3.29 29.26 -4.45
N THR A 58 -2.40 28.36 -4.05
CA THR A 58 -1.91 27.29 -4.93
C THR A 58 -2.55 25.99 -4.49
N THR A 59 -3.28 25.31 -5.39
CA THR A 59 -3.93 24.03 -5.16
C THR A 59 -2.90 22.93 -4.88
N LYS A 60 -3.34 21.81 -4.30
CA LYS A 60 -2.52 20.59 -4.12
C LYS A 60 -1.93 20.10 -5.44
N SER A 61 -2.62 20.29 -6.56
CA SER A 61 -2.15 19.99 -7.91
C SER A 61 -1.13 20.98 -8.48
N GLY A 62 -0.70 21.99 -7.69
CA GLY A 62 0.28 22.99 -8.11
C GLY A 62 -0.29 24.13 -8.99
N LYS A 63 -1.58 24.11 -9.30
CA LYS A 63 -2.23 25.20 -10.08
C LYS A 63 -2.50 26.40 -9.18
N ARG A 64 -2.20 27.60 -9.68
CA ARG A 64 -2.50 28.86 -8.98
C ARG A 64 -3.91 29.32 -9.33
N LYS A 65 -4.80 29.44 -8.32
CA LYS A 65 -6.14 30.06 -8.46
C LYS A 65 -6.11 31.49 -7.92
N GLN A 66 -6.73 32.42 -8.65
CA GLN A 66 -6.83 33.82 -8.26
C GLN A 66 -8.19 34.39 -8.68
N LYS A 67 -8.82 35.16 -7.78
CA LYS A 67 -10.10 35.85 -8.05
C LYS A 67 -10.14 37.21 -7.37
N TYR A 68 -10.93 38.16 -7.93
CA TYR A 68 -11.05 39.51 -7.46
C TYR A 68 -12.45 39.78 -6.91
N PHE A 69 -12.53 40.60 -5.85
CA PHE A 69 -13.80 40.88 -5.12
C PHE A 69 -13.84 42.34 -4.72
N HIS A 70 -15.07 42.90 -4.68
CA HIS A 70 -15.30 44.26 -4.16
C HIS A 70 -15.32 44.29 -2.63
N LYS A 71 -15.73 43.20 -1.96
CA LYS A 71 -15.80 43.10 -0.50
C LYS A 71 -14.86 42.08 0.05
N LEU A 72 -14.20 42.42 1.16
CA LEU A 72 -13.30 41.50 1.88
C LEU A 72 -13.99 40.21 2.33
N GLN A 73 -15.24 40.32 2.76
CA GLN A 73 -16.01 39.18 3.23
C GLN A 73 -16.27 38.14 2.14
N GLU A 74 -16.58 38.59 0.93
CA GLU A 74 -16.74 37.73 -0.25
C GLU A 74 -15.43 37.04 -0.64
N CYS A 75 -14.32 37.80 -0.54
CA CYS A 75 -12.99 37.24 -0.80
C CYS A 75 -12.61 36.15 0.22
N ARG A 76 -12.92 36.36 1.50
CA ARG A 76 -12.68 35.37 2.57
C ARG A 76 -13.55 34.13 2.42
N ALA A 77 -14.85 34.32 2.12
CA ALA A 77 -15.77 33.20 1.87
C ALA A 77 -15.26 32.34 0.68
N TRP A 78 -14.96 32.99 -0.45
CA TRP A 78 -14.43 32.27 -1.61
C TRP A 78 -13.10 31.55 -1.32
N MET A 79 -12.19 32.16 -0.55
CA MET A 79 -10.93 31.51 -0.16
C MET A 79 -11.17 30.29 0.71
N ALA A 80 -12.11 30.39 1.67
CA ALA A 80 -12.46 29.27 2.54
C ALA A 80 -13.11 28.12 1.73
N ASP A 81 -14.08 28.46 0.87
CA ASP A 81 -14.76 27.49 0.01
C ASP A 81 -13.80 26.83 -0.96
N ALA A 82 -12.94 27.62 -1.63
CA ALA A 82 -12.00 27.11 -2.60
C ALA A 82 -10.84 26.28 -1.96
N GLN A 83 -10.46 26.59 -0.72
CA GLN A 83 -9.52 25.77 0.05
C GLN A 83 -10.19 24.50 0.56
N PHE A 84 -11.45 24.59 1.03
CA PHE A 84 -12.25 23.44 1.43
C PHE A 84 -12.49 22.48 0.26
N GLU A 85 -12.81 23.00 -0.93
CA GLU A 85 -12.91 22.22 -2.17
C GLU A 85 -11.58 21.56 -2.55
N ASP A 86 -10.44 22.26 -2.36
CA ASP A 86 -9.11 21.70 -2.63
C ASP A 86 -8.67 20.66 -1.59
N GLU A 87 -9.18 20.77 -0.35
CA GLU A 87 -8.91 19.83 0.74
C GLU A 87 -9.84 18.61 0.74
N HIS A 88 -11.11 18.81 0.42
CA HIS A 88 -12.20 17.84 0.57
C HIS A 88 -13.04 17.67 -0.71
N GLY A 89 -12.92 18.59 -1.65
CA GLY A 89 -13.57 18.51 -2.95
C GLY A 89 -12.98 17.34 -3.76
N ASP A 90 -13.87 16.62 -4.45
CA ASP A 90 -13.48 15.58 -5.36
C ASP A 90 -12.44 16.14 -6.34
N VAL A 91 -11.27 15.55 -6.36
CA VAL A 91 -10.16 15.82 -7.32
C VAL A 91 -10.65 15.74 -8.77
N PHE A 92 -11.87 15.31 -8.97
CA PHE A 92 -12.56 14.98 -10.23
C PHE A 92 -13.32 16.12 -10.89
N PHE A 93 -13.45 17.28 -10.25
CA PHE A 93 -14.06 18.46 -10.91
C PHE A 93 -13.09 19.25 -11.80
N SER A 94 -11.82 18.87 -11.92
CA SER A 94 -10.98 19.37 -13.00
C SER A 94 -11.24 18.53 -14.27
N ASP A 95 -11.40 19.15 -15.42
CA ASP A 95 -11.68 18.50 -16.72
C ASP A 95 -10.75 17.32 -17.08
N SER A 96 -9.59 17.21 -16.44
CA SER A 96 -8.68 16.06 -16.57
C SER A 96 -7.69 15.99 -15.40
N PRO A 97 -7.83 15.05 -14.45
CA PRO A 97 -6.85 14.86 -13.38
C PRO A 97 -5.52 14.35 -13.93
N THR A 98 -4.44 14.57 -13.20
CA THR A 98 -3.16 13.89 -13.48
C THR A 98 -3.29 12.40 -13.18
N VAL A 99 -2.43 11.61 -13.80
CA VAL A 99 -2.40 10.15 -13.58
C VAL A 99 -2.08 9.79 -12.14
N ASP A 100 -1.21 10.55 -11.44
CA ASP A 100 -0.94 10.38 -10.02
C ASP A 100 -2.16 10.73 -9.16
N ALA A 101 -2.85 11.83 -9.42
CA ALA A 101 -4.07 12.20 -8.70
C ALA A 101 -5.18 11.16 -8.87
N TRP A 102 -5.32 10.60 -10.07
CA TRP A 102 -6.24 9.51 -10.34
C TRP A 102 -5.87 8.23 -9.58
N PHE A 103 -4.57 7.88 -9.53
CA PHE A 103 -4.11 6.73 -8.77
C PHE A 103 -4.40 6.86 -7.28
N ASP A 104 -4.13 8.04 -6.69
CA ASP A 104 -4.37 8.29 -5.26
C ASP A 104 -5.84 8.13 -4.92
N TYR A 105 -6.75 8.64 -5.75
CA TYR A 105 -8.17 8.40 -5.57
C TYR A 105 -8.53 6.91 -5.75
N TRP A 106 -8.05 6.29 -6.81
CA TRP A 106 -8.35 4.89 -7.11
C TRP A 106 -7.92 3.95 -5.98
N ILE A 107 -6.75 4.17 -5.38
CA ILE A 107 -6.24 3.31 -4.31
C ILE A 107 -6.96 3.52 -2.98
N GLU A 108 -7.45 4.72 -2.70
CA GLU A 108 -8.14 5.04 -1.45
C GLU A 108 -9.65 4.76 -1.56
N GLU A 109 -10.32 5.31 -2.56
CA GLU A 109 -11.78 5.31 -2.64
C GLU A 109 -12.31 4.08 -3.41
N VAL A 110 -11.70 3.72 -4.54
CA VAL A 110 -12.20 2.61 -5.36
C VAL A 110 -11.73 1.25 -4.82
N LYS A 111 -10.47 1.13 -4.40
CA LYS A 111 -9.87 -0.12 -3.92
C LYS A 111 -9.73 -0.21 -2.41
N GLY A 112 -9.76 0.90 -1.68
CA GLY A 112 -9.39 0.99 -0.27
C GLY A 112 -10.02 -0.08 0.61
N ASN A 113 -11.33 -0.31 0.48
CA ASN A 113 -12.09 -1.27 1.28
C ASN A 113 -12.12 -2.70 0.68
N SER A 114 -11.70 -2.88 -0.58
CA SER A 114 -11.80 -4.17 -1.29
C SER A 114 -10.52 -4.99 -1.28
N ILE A 115 -9.38 -4.41 -0.89
CA ILE A 115 -8.07 -5.06 -0.93
C ILE A 115 -7.41 -5.11 0.45
N LYS A 116 -6.67 -6.21 0.70
CA LYS A 116 -5.89 -6.34 1.93
C LYS A 116 -4.76 -5.30 1.96
N LEU A 117 -4.42 -4.83 3.16
CA LEU A 117 -3.37 -3.84 3.42
C LEU A 117 -2.05 -4.14 2.69
N LYS A 118 -1.61 -5.39 2.69
CA LYS A 118 -0.41 -5.81 1.95
C LYS A 118 -0.52 -5.55 0.45
N SER A 119 -1.69 -5.76 -0.15
CA SER A 119 -1.93 -5.49 -1.57
C SER A 119 -1.91 -3.99 -1.85
N LYS A 120 -2.52 -3.20 -0.98
CA LYS A 120 -2.52 -1.73 -1.07
C LYS A 120 -1.08 -1.19 -1.09
N ILE A 121 -0.25 -1.59 -0.13
CA ILE A 121 1.17 -1.20 -0.06
C ILE A 121 1.94 -1.67 -1.30
N CYS A 122 1.68 -2.90 -1.76
CA CYS A 122 2.27 -3.39 -2.99
C CYS A 122 1.91 -2.54 -4.21
N TYR A 123 0.67 -2.09 -4.35
CA TYR A 123 0.24 -1.22 -5.46
C TYR A 123 0.90 0.14 -5.36
N GLN A 124 0.88 0.77 -4.20
CA GLN A 124 1.52 2.07 -3.95
C GLN A 124 3.02 2.04 -4.22
N THR A 125 3.72 0.99 -3.77
CA THR A 125 5.17 0.84 -4.01
C THR A 125 5.47 0.71 -5.50
N ARG A 126 4.71 -0.14 -6.23
CA ARG A 126 4.92 -0.32 -7.68
C ARG A 126 4.56 0.92 -8.47
N TRP A 127 3.50 1.60 -8.06
CA TRP A 127 3.13 2.88 -8.65
C TRP A 127 4.28 3.87 -8.55
N ARG A 128 4.73 4.15 -7.35
CA ARG A 128 5.80 5.13 -7.06
C ARG A 128 7.11 4.82 -7.79
N ILE A 129 7.49 3.54 -7.88
CA ILE A 129 8.79 3.14 -8.44
C ILE A 129 8.73 3.00 -9.96
N ALA A 130 7.65 2.41 -10.49
CA ALA A 130 7.60 1.98 -11.89
C ALA A 130 6.76 2.90 -12.78
N ILE A 131 5.64 3.45 -12.31
CA ILE A 131 4.64 4.10 -13.16
C ILE A 131 4.71 5.62 -13.03
N SER A 132 4.60 6.16 -11.83
CA SER A 132 4.59 7.60 -11.54
C SER A 132 5.77 8.36 -12.17
N PRO A 133 7.03 7.88 -12.13
CA PRO A 133 8.15 8.61 -12.71
C PRO A 133 8.09 8.78 -14.23
N VAL A 134 7.20 8.06 -14.92
CA VAL A 134 7.10 8.09 -16.40
C VAL A 134 5.87 8.86 -16.86
N ILE A 135 4.72 8.62 -16.20
CA ILE A 135 3.43 9.17 -16.64
C ILE A 135 2.66 9.90 -15.53
N GLY A 136 3.15 9.91 -14.29
CA GLY A 136 2.40 10.41 -13.14
C GLY A 136 1.92 11.84 -13.27
N ASN A 137 2.77 12.73 -13.81
CA ASN A 137 2.45 14.15 -14.01
C ASN A 137 1.65 14.45 -15.28
N MET A 138 1.40 13.44 -16.14
CA MET A 138 0.61 13.64 -17.35
C MET A 138 -0.88 13.80 -17.00
N GLU A 139 -1.62 14.55 -17.79
CA GLU A 139 -3.08 14.52 -17.71
C GLU A 139 -3.58 13.17 -18.22
N LEU A 140 -4.61 12.64 -17.54
CA LEU A 140 -5.12 11.29 -17.80
C LEU A 140 -5.59 11.11 -19.25
N LYS A 141 -6.20 12.16 -19.85
CA LYS A 141 -6.65 12.18 -21.25
C LYS A 141 -5.50 12.13 -22.27
N ASP A 142 -4.29 12.53 -21.90
CA ASP A 142 -3.13 12.62 -22.80
C ASP A 142 -2.30 11.32 -22.81
N VAL A 143 -2.65 10.36 -21.96
CA VAL A 143 -1.95 9.08 -21.89
C VAL A 143 -2.27 8.23 -23.12
N LYS A 144 -1.25 7.94 -23.92
CA LYS A 144 -1.32 7.12 -25.14
C LYS A 144 -0.68 5.75 -24.90
N PRO A 145 -0.97 4.74 -25.73
CA PRO A 145 -0.35 3.41 -25.65
C PRO A 145 1.19 3.45 -25.61
N ILE A 146 1.81 4.37 -26.34
CA ILE A 146 3.27 4.52 -26.35
C ILE A 146 3.82 4.90 -24.97
N HIS A 147 3.13 5.75 -24.20
CA HIS A 147 3.53 6.11 -22.85
C HIS A 147 3.45 4.91 -21.91
N CYS A 148 2.40 4.09 -22.02
CA CYS A 148 2.28 2.83 -21.27
C CYS A 148 3.38 1.83 -21.65
N GLN A 149 3.74 1.75 -22.95
CA GLN A 149 4.85 0.89 -23.39
C GLN A 149 6.18 1.37 -22.84
N ASN A 150 6.42 2.68 -22.75
CA ASN A 150 7.64 3.25 -22.16
C ASN A 150 7.78 2.88 -20.67
N VAL A 151 6.69 2.85 -19.92
CA VAL A 151 6.69 2.35 -18.53
C VAL A 151 7.22 0.92 -18.48
N LEU A 152 6.75 0.04 -19.36
CA LEU A 152 7.18 -1.36 -19.39
C LEU A 152 8.62 -1.50 -19.89
N ASN A 153 9.01 -0.75 -20.93
CA ASN A 153 10.37 -0.80 -21.49
C ASN A 153 11.44 -0.41 -20.48
N ARG A 154 11.15 0.59 -19.62
CA ARG A 154 12.05 1.01 -18.54
C ARG A 154 12.36 -0.12 -17.56
N LEU A 155 11.44 -1.08 -17.42
CA LEU A 155 11.59 -2.22 -16.51
C LEU A 155 12.25 -3.45 -17.16
N ASN A 156 12.51 -3.44 -18.46
CA ASN A 156 13.08 -4.58 -19.18
C ASN A 156 14.49 -4.97 -18.69
N GLN A 157 15.24 -4.00 -18.17
CA GLN A 157 16.55 -4.23 -17.58
C GLN A 157 16.42 -4.36 -16.05
N GLY A 158 16.93 -5.47 -15.50
CA GLY A 158 16.99 -5.68 -14.05
C GLY A 158 15.71 -6.21 -13.39
N HIS A 159 14.65 -6.50 -14.17
CA HIS A 159 13.41 -7.04 -13.59
C HIS A 159 12.97 -8.34 -14.31
N LYS A 160 12.37 -9.25 -13.53
CA LYS A 160 11.76 -10.47 -14.08
C LYS A 160 10.50 -10.13 -14.88
N ILE A 161 10.26 -10.86 -15.95
CA ILE A 161 9.10 -10.67 -16.81
C ILE A 161 7.76 -10.76 -16.07
N SER A 162 7.68 -11.56 -14.99
CA SER A 162 6.50 -11.66 -14.14
C SER A 162 6.19 -10.34 -13.41
N TYR A 163 7.22 -9.60 -12.99
CA TYR A 163 7.05 -8.28 -12.39
C TYR A 163 6.54 -7.26 -13.41
N ILE A 164 7.10 -7.26 -14.62
CA ILE A 164 6.67 -6.36 -15.69
C ILE A 164 5.21 -6.63 -16.09
N ARG A 165 4.83 -7.91 -16.19
CA ARG A 165 3.42 -8.30 -16.42
C ARG A 165 2.50 -7.82 -15.30
N TYR A 166 2.95 -7.88 -14.07
CA TYR A 166 2.16 -7.39 -12.94
C TYR A 166 1.96 -5.88 -13.01
N VAL A 167 3.02 -5.09 -13.32
CA VAL A 167 2.94 -3.64 -13.51
C VAL A 167 1.98 -3.29 -14.64
N ARG A 168 2.03 -4.02 -15.75
CA ARG A 168 1.07 -3.87 -16.87
C ARG A 168 -0.37 -4.10 -16.43
N THR A 169 -0.61 -5.17 -15.65
CA THR A 169 -1.95 -5.49 -15.16
C THR A 169 -2.47 -4.41 -14.21
N LEU A 170 -1.63 -3.90 -13.32
CA LEU A 170 -1.97 -2.79 -12.42
C LEU A 170 -2.32 -1.55 -13.24
N LEU A 171 -1.47 -1.14 -14.17
CA LEU A 171 -1.71 0.01 -15.03
C LEU A 171 -3.01 -0.14 -15.84
N SER A 172 -3.25 -1.33 -16.40
CA SER A 172 -4.49 -1.63 -17.15
C SER A 172 -5.73 -1.53 -16.28
N SER A 173 -5.67 -1.98 -15.02
CA SER A 173 -6.79 -1.88 -14.08
C SER A 173 -7.13 -0.45 -13.72
N ILE A 174 -6.11 0.39 -13.48
CA ILE A 174 -6.28 1.81 -13.14
C ILE A 174 -6.86 2.58 -14.31
N MET A 175 -6.32 2.37 -15.53
CA MET A 175 -6.82 3.01 -16.74
C MET A 175 -8.20 2.48 -17.15
N GLY A 176 -8.51 1.20 -16.90
CA GLY A 176 -9.83 0.64 -17.11
C GLY A 176 -10.89 1.32 -16.25
N CYS A 177 -10.59 1.52 -14.97
CA CYS A 177 -11.46 2.26 -14.06
C CYS A 177 -11.65 3.72 -14.50
N ALA A 178 -10.64 4.36 -15.10
CA ALA A 178 -10.76 5.69 -15.66
C ALA A 178 -11.71 5.74 -16.86
N VAL A 179 -11.78 4.68 -17.67
CA VAL A 179 -12.78 4.54 -18.76
C VAL A 179 -14.17 4.38 -18.17
N GLU A 180 -14.34 3.52 -17.18
CA GLU A 180 -15.65 3.26 -16.52
C GLU A 180 -16.23 4.53 -15.89
N ASN A 181 -15.35 5.44 -15.41
CA ASN A 181 -15.73 6.73 -14.83
C ASN A 181 -15.75 7.90 -15.83
N GLY A 182 -15.57 7.64 -17.12
CA GLY A 182 -15.70 8.64 -18.19
C GLY A 182 -14.55 9.62 -18.37
N PHE A 183 -13.43 9.46 -17.65
CA PHE A 183 -12.25 10.35 -17.77
C PHE A 183 -11.49 10.15 -19.07
N ILE A 184 -11.50 8.96 -19.62
CA ILE A 184 -10.91 8.62 -20.92
C ILE A 184 -11.84 7.70 -21.71
N GLN A 185 -11.82 7.82 -23.02
CA GLN A 185 -12.72 7.05 -23.88
C GLN A 185 -12.29 5.58 -24.06
N LYS A 186 -11.00 5.30 -24.02
CA LYS A 186 -10.42 3.96 -24.23
C LYS A 186 -9.23 3.73 -23.32
N ASN A 187 -9.08 2.50 -22.86
CA ASN A 187 -7.91 2.10 -22.06
C ASN A 187 -6.65 2.11 -22.94
N PRO A 188 -5.64 2.94 -22.63
CA PRO A 188 -4.40 3.00 -23.41
C PRO A 188 -3.54 1.73 -23.30
N VAL A 189 -3.80 0.85 -22.32
CA VAL A 189 -3.08 -0.42 -22.16
C VAL A 189 -3.67 -1.49 -23.05
N VAL A 190 -3.59 -1.26 -24.36
CA VAL A 190 -4.11 -2.18 -25.41
C VAL A 190 -3.27 -3.46 -25.54
N LYS A 191 -3.70 -4.39 -26.39
CA LYS A 191 -3.00 -5.68 -26.61
C LYS A 191 -1.55 -5.54 -27.10
N SER A 192 -1.25 -4.47 -27.85
CA SER A 192 0.11 -4.15 -28.33
C SER A 192 1.05 -3.70 -27.21
N VAL A 193 0.53 -3.14 -26.12
CA VAL A 193 1.31 -2.76 -24.93
C VAL A 193 1.65 -4.03 -24.15
N LYS A 194 2.84 -4.56 -24.36
CA LYS A 194 3.28 -5.84 -23.77
C LYS A 194 4.75 -5.78 -23.36
N PRO A 195 5.17 -6.58 -22.37
CA PRO A 195 6.58 -6.75 -22.05
C PRO A 195 7.34 -7.27 -23.26
N THR A 196 8.41 -6.57 -23.65
CA THR A 196 9.31 -6.95 -24.78
C THR A 196 10.61 -7.58 -24.31
N GLY A 197 10.88 -7.55 -23.00
CA GLY A 197 12.09 -8.07 -22.38
C GLY A 197 11.81 -8.54 -20.95
N GLY A 198 12.84 -8.57 -20.14
CA GLY A 198 12.83 -9.06 -18.76
C GLY A 198 13.38 -10.46 -18.63
N GLU A 199 13.98 -10.75 -17.48
CA GLU A 199 14.52 -12.08 -17.19
C GLU A 199 13.42 -13.14 -17.17
N LYS A 200 13.67 -14.28 -17.81
CA LYS A 200 12.78 -15.45 -17.71
C LYS A 200 12.74 -15.95 -16.27
N VAL A 201 11.58 -16.32 -15.82
CA VAL A 201 11.42 -16.99 -14.52
C VAL A 201 11.89 -18.43 -14.68
N LYS A 202 12.93 -18.81 -13.93
CA LYS A 202 13.34 -20.22 -13.86
C LYS A 202 12.20 -21.03 -13.23
N GLU A 203 11.79 -22.09 -13.88
CA GLU A 203 10.82 -23.03 -13.34
C GLU A 203 11.39 -23.65 -12.06
N ARG A 204 10.54 -23.73 -11.03
CA ARG A 204 10.94 -24.34 -9.75
C ARG A 204 10.42 -25.77 -9.73
N GLU A 205 11.34 -26.69 -9.65
CA GLU A 205 11.00 -28.09 -9.46
C GLU A 205 10.77 -28.37 -7.98
N PRO A 206 9.81 -29.22 -7.62
CA PRO A 206 9.63 -29.69 -6.26
C PRO A 206 10.81 -30.56 -5.83
N LEU A 207 11.12 -30.56 -4.54
CA LEU A 207 12.15 -31.45 -4.00
C LEU A 207 11.76 -32.92 -4.20
N THR A 208 12.67 -33.72 -4.71
CA THR A 208 12.54 -35.19 -4.74
C THR A 208 12.51 -35.75 -3.30
N LEU A 209 12.07 -36.99 -3.13
CA LEU A 209 12.07 -37.64 -1.81
C LEU A 209 13.47 -37.74 -1.21
N GLU A 210 14.47 -37.97 -2.03
CA GLU A 210 15.87 -38.03 -1.57
C GLU A 210 16.36 -36.65 -1.10
N GLU A 211 16.09 -35.61 -1.88
CA GLU A 211 16.43 -34.24 -1.50
C GLU A 211 15.70 -33.80 -0.22
N GLN A 212 14.45 -34.22 -0.02
CA GLN A 212 13.72 -33.96 1.22
C GLN A 212 14.38 -34.66 2.42
N ARG A 213 14.85 -35.90 2.27
CA ARG A 213 15.57 -36.63 3.31
C ARG A 213 16.88 -35.93 3.67
N ILE A 214 17.69 -35.60 2.68
CA ILE A 214 18.95 -34.88 2.87
C ILE A 214 18.69 -33.54 3.56
N PHE A 215 17.71 -32.79 3.08
CA PHE A 215 17.31 -31.51 3.69
C PHE A 215 16.95 -31.66 5.17
N LEU A 216 16.12 -32.64 5.52
CA LEU A 216 15.68 -32.87 6.90
C LEU A 216 16.85 -33.30 7.80
N GLU A 217 17.80 -34.11 7.31
CA GLU A 217 19.00 -34.46 8.07
C GLU A 217 19.83 -33.23 8.44
N PHE A 218 20.07 -32.32 7.47
CA PHE A 218 20.73 -31.05 7.77
C PHE A 218 19.92 -30.15 8.69
N ALA A 219 18.60 -30.13 8.52
CA ALA A 219 17.69 -29.30 9.31
C ALA A 219 17.62 -29.71 10.79
N LYS A 220 17.96 -30.97 11.15
CA LYS A 220 18.06 -31.44 12.54
C LYS A 220 18.95 -30.57 13.41
N LYS A 221 20.01 -29.98 12.82
CA LYS A 221 20.92 -29.06 13.49
C LYS A 221 20.33 -27.66 13.70
N SER A 222 19.20 -27.36 13.08
CA SER A 222 18.54 -26.05 13.14
C SER A 222 17.46 -26.02 14.23
N SER A 223 17.34 -24.88 14.85
CA SER A 223 16.21 -24.58 15.74
C SER A 223 14.85 -24.64 15.04
N ASN A 224 14.80 -24.63 13.72
CA ASN A 224 13.58 -24.61 12.91
C ASN A 224 13.23 -26.01 12.33
N TYR A 225 13.88 -27.09 12.79
CA TYR A 225 13.62 -28.43 12.28
C TYR A 225 12.13 -28.78 12.28
N ASN A 226 11.45 -28.60 13.41
CA ASN A 226 10.03 -28.93 13.54
C ASN A 226 9.16 -28.15 12.56
N PHE A 227 9.52 -26.89 12.25
CA PHE A 227 8.83 -26.08 11.28
C PHE A 227 8.96 -26.67 9.86
N TYR A 228 10.16 -27.02 9.44
CA TYR A 228 10.42 -27.60 8.11
C TYR A 228 9.80 -28.99 7.97
N ALA A 229 9.96 -29.83 8.99
CA ALA A 229 9.41 -31.19 8.97
C ALA A 229 7.88 -31.16 8.91
N LEU A 230 7.21 -30.31 9.69
CA LEU A 230 5.75 -30.17 9.64
C LEU A 230 5.28 -29.58 8.31
N ALA A 231 6.03 -28.63 7.72
CA ALA A 231 5.73 -28.07 6.40
C ALA A 231 5.69 -29.16 5.31
N LEU A 232 6.69 -30.05 5.30
CA LEU A 232 6.76 -31.16 4.34
C LEU A 232 5.65 -32.19 4.55
N GLN A 233 5.29 -32.49 5.81
CA GLN A 233 4.24 -33.44 6.13
C GLN A 233 2.82 -32.95 5.80
N THR A 234 2.59 -31.62 5.91
CA THR A 234 1.23 -31.06 5.85
C THR A 234 0.96 -30.26 4.56
N GLY A 235 2.00 -29.87 3.83
CA GLY A 235 1.86 -28.95 2.69
C GLY A 235 1.31 -27.57 3.03
N MET A 236 1.38 -27.16 4.28
CA MET A 236 0.95 -25.83 4.71
C MET A 236 1.81 -24.72 4.11
N ARG A 237 1.17 -23.60 3.79
CA ARG A 237 1.94 -22.40 3.41
C ARG A 237 2.72 -21.88 4.61
N CYS A 238 3.89 -21.29 4.35
CA CYS A 238 4.76 -20.72 5.40
C CYS A 238 3.98 -19.79 6.37
N GLY A 239 3.13 -18.92 5.84
CA GLY A 239 2.32 -18.02 6.66
C GLY A 239 1.22 -18.71 7.49
N GLU A 240 0.65 -19.81 7.01
CA GLU A 240 -0.33 -20.63 7.72
C GLU A 240 0.34 -21.36 8.89
N LEU A 241 1.50 -21.94 8.61
CA LEU A 241 2.30 -22.65 9.61
C LEU A 241 2.81 -21.72 10.72
N ALA A 242 3.28 -20.52 10.34
CA ALA A 242 3.74 -19.52 11.30
C ALA A 242 2.62 -18.88 12.15
N ALA A 243 1.37 -18.99 11.69
CA ALA A 243 0.19 -18.53 12.43
C ALA A 243 -0.54 -19.63 13.19
N LEU A 244 -0.01 -20.86 13.18
CA LEU A 244 -0.64 -22.01 13.82
C LEU A 244 -0.64 -21.86 15.35
N THR A 245 -1.78 -22.12 15.97
CA THR A 245 -1.96 -22.13 17.43
C THR A 245 -2.41 -23.51 17.89
N TRP A 246 -2.17 -23.84 19.16
CA TRP A 246 -2.51 -25.14 19.72
C TRP A 246 -4.02 -25.43 19.71
N ASP A 247 -4.87 -24.40 19.77
CA ASP A 247 -6.32 -24.52 19.69
C ASP A 247 -6.82 -25.07 18.34
N ASN A 248 -5.94 -25.01 17.33
CA ASN A 248 -6.22 -25.53 15.98
C ASN A 248 -5.65 -26.93 15.74
N VAL A 249 -5.10 -27.59 16.78
CA VAL A 249 -4.54 -28.96 16.72
C VAL A 249 -5.33 -29.89 17.60
N ASP A 250 -6.10 -30.77 16.98
CA ASP A 250 -6.82 -31.83 17.68
C ASP A 250 -6.03 -33.14 17.60
N PHE A 251 -5.31 -33.45 18.67
CA PHE A 251 -4.53 -34.70 18.78
C PHE A 251 -5.39 -35.97 18.85
N ASN A 252 -6.62 -35.88 19.39
CA ASN A 252 -7.51 -37.01 19.51
C ASN A 252 -8.10 -37.41 18.16
N ARG A 253 -8.58 -36.42 17.41
CA ARG A 253 -9.10 -36.59 16.04
C ARG A 253 -8.00 -36.69 15.01
N ARG A 254 -6.76 -36.38 15.37
CA ARG A 254 -5.60 -36.29 14.46
C ARG A 254 -5.84 -35.31 13.33
N MET A 255 -6.36 -34.14 13.65
CA MET A 255 -6.72 -33.12 12.68
C MET A 255 -6.07 -31.77 13.02
N LEU A 256 -5.66 -31.02 12.01
CA LEU A 256 -5.15 -29.68 12.11
C LEU A 256 -6.03 -28.74 11.30
N LYS A 257 -6.48 -27.63 11.88
CA LYS A 257 -7.36 -26.66 11.25
C LYS A 257 -6.60 -25.39 10.87
N ILE A 258 -6.69 -24.97 9.61
CA ILE A 258 -6.11 -23.73 9.14
C ILE A 258 -7.16 -22.62 9.21
N THR A 259 -6.93 -21.65 10.10
CA THR A 259 -7.85 -20.52 10.34
C THR A 259 -7.19 -19.17 10.15
N LYS A 260 -5.85 -19.11 10.22
CA LYS A 260 -5.08 -17.85 10.18
C LYS A 260 -3.84 -17.97 9.29
N SER A 261 -3.33 -16.84 8.87
CA SER A 261 -2.05 -16.75 8.16
C SER A 261 -1.29 -15.50 8.58
N LEU A 262 0.00 -15.66 8.84
CA LEU A 262 0.92 -14.60 9.21
C LEU A 262 1.56 -14.00 7.94
N SER A 263 1.65 -12.69 7.88
CA SER A 263 2.36 -11.95 6.85
C SER A 263 3.26 -10.89 7.47
N LYS A 264 4.48 -10.77 7.00
CA LYS A 264 5.34 -9.63 7.30
C LYS A 264 5.07 -8.55 6.26
N ILE A 265 4.86 -7.32 6.73
CA ILE A 265 4.63 -6.14 5.90
C ILE A 265 5.71 -5.11 6.26
N ASP A 266 6.46 -4.67 5.26
CA ASP A 266 7.53 -3.70 5.46
C ASP A 266 6.97 -2.37 6.00
N GLY A 267 7.62 -1.83 7.02
CA GLY A 267 7.19 -0.61 7.73
C GLY A 267 6.07 -0.80 8.76
N ILE A 268 5.36 -1.96 8.75
CA ILE A 268 4.27 -2.25 9.70
C ILE A 268 4.64 -3.38 10.66
N GLY A 269 5.39 -4.39 10.18
CA GLY A 269 5.76 -5.55 10.96
C GLY A 269 4.93 -6.79 10.65
N ILE A 270 4.68 -7.61 11.69
CA ILE A 270 3.94 -8.87 11.58
C ILE A 270 2.44 -8.62 11.70
N VAL A 271 1.69 -9.09 10.71
CA VAL A 271 0.23 -9.04 10.67
C VAL A 271 -0.32 -10.46 10.58
N ILE A 272 -1.17 -10.84 11.52
CA ILE A 272 -1.91 -12.10 11.50
C ILE A 272 -3.35 -11.79 11.09
N GLY A 273 -3.85 -12.52 10.11
CA GLY A 273 -5.21 -12.35 9.61
C GLY A 273 -5.78 -13.64 9.05
N GLU A 274 -6.99 -13.56 8.53
CA GLU A 274 -7.62 -14.69 7.86
C GLU A 274 -6.86 -15.07 6.58
N PRO A 275 -6.93 -16.35 6.16
CA PRO A 275 -6.39 -16.80 4.89
C PRO A 275 -6.94 -15.97 3.71
N LYS A 276 -6.27 -16.04 2.57
CA LYS A 276 -6.59 -15.20 1.40
C LYS A 276 -7.95 -15.53 0.78
N THR A 277 -8.39 -16.77 0.87
CA THR A 277 -9.65 -17.27 0.30
C THR A 277 -10.34 -18.18 1.31
N GLU A 278 -11.66 -18.32 1.24
CA GLU A 278 -12.41 -19.29 2.06
C GLU A 278 -11.93 -20.73 1.85
N SER A 279 -11.58 -21.10 0.63
CA SER A 279 -11.00 -22.42 0.31
C SER A 279 -9.66 -22.71 0.96
N ALA A 280 -9.01 -21.69 1.51
CA ALA A 280 -7.77 -21.87 2.27
C ALA A 280 -8.05 -22.24 3.74
N LYS A 281 -9.27 -22.03 4.25
CA LYS A 281 -9.74 -22.59 5.51
C LYS A 281 -10.02 -24.08 5.27
N ARG A 282 -9.17 -24.92 5.82
CA ARG A 282 -9.25 -26.38 5.62
C ARG A 282 -8.77 -27.12 6.84
N GLU A 283 -9.18 -28.36 6.95
CA GLU A 283 -8.65 -29.32 7.91
C GLU A 283 -7.65 -30.25 7.21
N ILE A 284 -6.57 -30.58 7.90
CA ILE A 284 -5.52 -31.45 7.40
C ILE A 284 -5.41 -32.64 8.36
N PRO A 285 -5.53 -33.89 7.88
CA PRO A 285 -5.26 -35.07 8.69
C PRO A 285 -3.78 -35.13 9.05
N LEU A 286 -3.48 -35.47 10.30
CA LEU A 286 -2.13 -35.55 10.82
C LEU A 286 -1.64 -37.00 10.76
N THR A 287 -0.50 -37.22 10.15
CA THR A 287 0.25 -38.48 10.21
C THR A 287 0.85 -38.67 11.62
N GLU A 288 1.25 -39.89 11.96
CA GLU A 288 1.96 -40.17 13.22
C GLU A 288 3.23 -39.31 13.34
N ASP A 289 3.96 -39.12 12.26
CA ASP A 289 5.15 -38.27 12.22
C ASP A 289 4.82 -36.80 12.48
N ALA A 290 3.75 -36.28 11.90
CA ALA A 290 3.30 -34.92 12.16
C ALA A 290 2.90 -34.70 13.61
N ILE A 291 2.22 -35.68 14.21
CA ILE A 291 1.86 -35.67 15.64
C ILE A 291 3.11 -35.67 16.52
N ARG A 292 4.11 -36.51 16.19
CA ARG A 292 5.38 -36.56 16.91
C ARG A 292 6.10 -35.21 16.86
N ILE A 293 6.19 -34.60 15.68
CA ILE A 293 6.81 -33.29 15.46
C ILE A 293 6.10 -32.20 16.29
N LEU A 294 4.76 -32.20 16.30
CA LEU A 294 3.98 -31.26 17.10
C LEU A 294 4.19 -31.42 18.60
N LYS A 295 4.27 -32.66 19.09
CA LYS A 295 4.58 -32.96 20.52
C LYS A 295 5.98 -32.43 20.87
N MET A 296 7.00 -32.74 20.07
CA MET A 296 8.35 -32.22 20.26
C MET A 296 8.38 -30.66 20.27
N GLN A 297 7.62 -30.03 19.40
CA GLN A 297 7.53 -28.57 19.40
C GLN A 297 6.86 -28.02 20.68
N LYS A 298 5.85 -28.71 21.20
CA LYS A 298 5.18 -28.33 22.44
C LYS A 298 6.11 -28.43 23.66
N GLU A 299 6.85 -29.50 23.76
CA GLU A 299 7.86 -29.72 24.81
C GLU A 299 8.92 -28.63 24.78
N ARG A 300 9.48 -28.38 23.59
CA ARG A 300 10.48 -27.34 23.39
C ARG A 300 10.00 -25.92 23.76
N ILE A 301 8.72 -25.58 23.49
CA ILE A 301 8.16 -24.30 23.91
C ILE A 301 8.06 -24.21 25.42
N ILE A 302 7.69 -25.32 26.10
CA ILE A 302 7.64 -25.39 27.56
C ILE A 302 9.02 -25.20 28.14
N GLU A 303 10.02 -25.94 27.65
CA GLU A 303 11.42 -25.81 28.08
C GLU A 303 11.94 -24.39 27.94
N ASN A 304 11.76 -23.76 26.75
CA ASN A 304 12.19 -22.37 26.50
C ASN A 304 11.50 -21.35 27.41
N ARG A 305 10.28 -21.60 27.89
CA ARG A 305 9.58 -20.76 28.85
C ARG A 305 10.13 -20.89 30.26
N LEU A 306 10.56 -22.09 30.64
CA LEU A 306 11.16 -22.36 31.96
C LEU A 306 12.53 -21.66 32.12
N TRP A 307 13.26 -21.40 31.02
CA TRP A 307 14.57 -20.72 31.07
C TRP A 307 14.47 -19.18 30.97
N GLN A 308 13.28 -18.61 30.91
CA GLN A 308 13.06 -17.14 30.86
C GLN A 308 12.74 -16.53 32.24
N PHE A 309 12.90 -17.31 33.34
CA PHE A 309 12.75 -16.85 34.73
C PHE A 309 14.14 -16.85 35.40
#